data_bef7d4883bbaca79c6ef1582c9a80458
#
_entry.id   bef7d4883bbaca79c6ef1582c9a80458
#
_cell.length_a   1.000
_cell.length_b   1.000
_cell.length_c   1.000
_cell.angle_alpha   90.00
_cell.angle_beta   90.00
_cell.angle_gamma   90.00
#
_symmetry.space_group_name_H-M   'P 1'
#
loop_
_entity.id
_entity.type
_entity.pdbx_description
1 polymer ?
#
loop_
_entity_poly.entity_id
_entity_poly.type
_entity_poly.pdbx_seq_one_letter_code
_entity_poly.pdbx_strand_id
1 'polypeptide(L)'
;INLFFEEYCEKELIQPTFIMDHPIEISPLTKKKPSDPNKVERFELFINTWEMCNAYSELNDPIDQRERFKAQDALADAGDEEANHTDEDFLNALEIGMPPTGGIGYGIDRLVMLLTDSQAIRDVLLFPTMKSLDADKKSAKSENSTSTAAPEKEEVIDFSKVKVEPLFEEF
;
A
#
# COMPACT_ATOMS: atom_id res chain seq x y z
N ILE A 1 14.61 -3.89 5.48
CA ILE A 1 14.29 -2.48 5.83
C ILE A 1 12.78 -2.32 5.87
N ASN A 2 12.02 -2.81 4.86
CA ASN A 2 10.56 -2.63 4.78
C ASN A 2 9.84 -3.21 6.01
N LEU A 3 10.04 -4.47 6.33
CA LEU A 3 9.47 -5.11 7.52
C LEU A 3 9.77 -4.38 8.83
N PHE A 4 10.96 -3.77 8.94
CA PHE A 4 11.30 -2.96 10.11
C PHE A 4 10.48 -1.66 10.15
N PHE A 5 10.30 -1.01 9.00
CA PHE A 5 9.48 0.20 8.89
C PHE A 5 8.02 -0.08 9.27
N GLU A 6 7.41 -1.11 8.69
CA GLU A 6 6.03 -1.52 8.97
C GLU A 6 5.83 -1.86 10.46
N GLU A 7 6.76 -2.61 11.05
CA GLU A 7 6.62 -3.05 12.43
C GLU A 7 6.84 -1.92 13.46
N TYR A 8 7.81 -1.01 13.20
CA TYR A 8 8.27 -0.08 14.23
C TYR A 8 8.04 1.41 13.90
N CYS A 9 7.84 1.78 12.65
CA CYS A 9 7.75 3.19 12.25
C CYS A 9 6.36 3.60 11.79
N GLU A 10 5.68 2.76 11.02
CA GLU A 10 4.39 3.09 10.41
C GLU A 10 3.34 3.46 11.47
N LYS A 11 3.30 2.74 12.57
CA LYS A 11 2.37 2.95 13.69
C LYS A 11 2.54 4.29 14.39
N GLU A 12 3.66 4.97 14.19
CA GLU A 12 3.97 6.27 14.78
C GLU A 12 3.58 7.45 13.87
N LEU A 13 3.15 7.17 12.62
CA LEU A 13 2.85 8.17 11.61
C LEU A 13 1.42 8.72 11.76
N ILE A 14 1.15 9.43 12.85
CA ILE A 14 -0.17 10.02 13.13
C ILE A 14 -0.42 11.27 12.27
N GLN A 15 0.56 12.18 12.22
CA GLN A 15 0.45 13.42 11.45
C GLN A 15 0.72 13.15 9.96
N PRO A 16 0.18 13.98 9.04
CA PRO A 16 0.47 13.85 7.62
C PRO A 16 1.98 13.82 7.37
N THR A 17 2.47 12.69 6.87
CA THR A 17 3.91 12.43 6.70
C THR A 17 4.17 11.79 5.35
N PHE A 18 5.08 12.38 4.56
CA PHE A 18 5.57 11.77 3.33
C PHE A 18 6.80 10.90 3.62
N ILE A 19 6.71 9.62 3.29
CA ILE A 19 7.86 8.72 3.26
C ILE A 19 8.39 8.69 1.83
N MET A 20 9.65 9.03 1.64
CA MET A 20 10.27 9.23 0.33
C MET A 20 11.49 8.34 0.15
N ASP A 21 11.95 8.22 -1.09
CA ASP A 21 13.22 7.57 -1.40
C ASP A 21 13.25 6.07 -1.01
N HIS A 22 12.20 5.35 -1.39
CA HIS A 22 12.08 3.92 -1.12
C HIS A 22 13.22 3.10 -1.74
N PRO A 23 13.61 1.96 -1.14
CA PRO A 23 14.57 1.04 -1.72
C PRO A 23 14.09 0.49 -3.06
N ILE A 24 15.05 0.25 -3.96
CA ILE A 24 14.78 -0.25 -5.30
C ILE A 24 14.16 -1.65 -5.30
N GLU A 25 14.52 -2.48 -4.31
CA GLU A 25 14.10 -3.88 -4.19
C GLU A 25 12.60 -4.03 -4.00
N ILE A 26 11.96 -3.06 -3.33
CA ILE A 26 10.52 -3.06 -3.05
C ILE A 26 9.71 -2.19 -4.01
N SER A 27 10.31 -1.77 -5.12
CA SER A 27 9.68 -0.81 -6.05
C SER A 27 9.98 -1.18 -7.51
N PRO A 28 9.52 -2.36 -7.98
CA PRO A 28 9.92 -2.92 -9.28
C PRO A 28 9.47 -2.11 -10.50
N LEU A 29 8.44 -1.25 -10.37
CA LEU A 29 7.86 -0.46 -11.46
C LEU A 29 8.30 1.01 -11.46
N THR A 30 9.19 1.36 -10.53
CA THR A 30 9.55 2.76 -10.28
C THR A 30 10.93 3.11 -10.83
N LYS A 31 11.05 4.32 -11.37
CA LYS A 31 12.31 4.86 -11.89
C LYS A 31 13.33 5.07 -10.78
N LYS A 32 14.59 4.71 -11.05
CA LYS A 32 15.73 4.97 -10.16
C LYS A 32 15.92 6.46 -9.96
N LYS A 33 16.30 6.84 -8.75
CA LYS A 33 16.71 8.21 -8.45
C LYS A 33 18.06 8.49 -9.10
N PRO A 34 18.20 9.57 -9.89
CA PRO A 34 19.47 9.87 -10.58
C PRO A 34 20.67 10.09 -9.64
N SER A 35 20.40 10.57 -8.42
CA SER A 35 21.44 10.87 -7.42
C SER A 35 21.85 9.64 -6.58
N ASP A 36 21.02 8.58 -6.54
CA ASP A 36 21.26 7.37 -5.77
C ASP A 36 20.52 6.19 -6.41
N PRO A 37 21.18 5.36 -7.21
CA PRO A 37 20.53 4.27 -7.95
C PRO A 37 20.00 3.12 -7.06
N ASN A 38 20.30 3.10 -5.76
CA ASN A 38 19.72 2.16 -4.81
C ASN A 38 18.36 2.60 -4.30
N LYS A 39 17.92 3.81 -4.66
CA LYS A 39 16.64 4.39 -4.31
C LYS A 39 15.83 4.71 -5.55
N VAL A 40 14.53 4.84 -5.35
CA VAL A 40 13.58 5.16 -6.41
C VAL A 40 12.87 6.49 -6.17
N GLU A 41 12.38 7.10 -7.24
CA GLU A 41 11.55 8.31 -7.22
C GLU A 41 10.12 7.95 -6.83
N ARG A 42 9.90 7.62 -5.53
CA ARG A 42 8.62 7.22 -4.96
C ARG A 42 8.38 7.94 -3.64
N PHE A 43 7.12 8.24 -3.38
CA PHE A 43 6.66 8.62 -2.06
C PHE A 43 5.33 7.95 -1.72
N GLU A 44 5.12 7.78 -0.43
CA GLU A 44 3.85 7.40 0.17
C GLU A 44 3.45 8.46 1.19
N LEU A 45 2.16 8.81 1.22
CA LEU A 45 1.61 9.71 2.22
C LEU A 45 0.88 8.88 3.28
N PHE A 46 1.31 9.02 4.52
CA PHE A 46 0.64 8.46 5.68
C PHE A 46 -0.09 9.56 6.45
N ILE A 47 -1.32 9.26 6.90
CA ILE A 47 -2.10 10.08 7.82
C ILE A 47 -2.78 9.14 8.79
N ASN A 48 -2.59 9.35 10.08
CA ASN A 48 -3.19 8.53 11.13
C ASN A 48 -2.88 7.02 10.95
N THR A 49 -1.62 6.72 10.69
CA THR A 49 -1.07 5.37 10.41
C THR A 49 -1.54 4.73 9.09
N TRP A 50 -2.42 5.38 8.33
CA TRP A 50 -2.92 4.86 7.06
C TRP A 50 -2.14 5.40 5.89
N GLU A 51 -1.71 4.53 4.99
CA GLU A 51 -1.27 4.92 3.66
C GLU A 51 -2.45 5.52 2.89
N MET A 52 -2.39 6.82 2.62
CA MET A 52 -3.43 7.56 1.91
C MET A 52 -3.20 7.59 0.42
N CYS A 53 -1.96 7.67 -0.01
CA CYS A 53 -1.58 7.58 -1.42
C CYS A 53 -0.15 7.06 -1.59
N ASN A 54 0.09 6.53 -2.79
CA ASN A 54 1.37 6.05 -3.27
C ASN A 54 1.60 6.63 -4.66
N ALA A 55 2.75 7.25 -4.87
CA ALA A 55 3.06 7.92 -6.13
C ALA A 55 4.53 7.75 -6.50
N TYR A 56 4.79 7.64 -7.80
CA TYR A 56 6.16 7.48 -8.30
C TYR A 56 6.32 7.92 -9.75
N SER A 57 7.59 8.15 -10.13
CA SER A 57 7.96 8.25 -11.53
C SER A 57 7.95 6.86 -12.15
N GLU A 58 7.16 6.67 -13.19
CA GLU A 58 7.04 5.38 -13.88
C GLU A 58 8.37 4.97 -14.52
N LEU A 59 8.76 3.71 -14.33
CA LEU A 59 9.91 3.15 -15.04
C LEU A 59 9.54 2.95 -16.51
N ASN A 60 10.12 3.76 -17.39
CA ASN A 60 9.83 3.77 -18.82
C ASN A 60 10.97 3.22 -19.68
N ASP A 61 11.97 2.58 -19.07
CA ASP A 61 13.05 1.87 -19.76
C ASP A 61 12.72 0.36 -19.78
N PRO A 62 12.43 -0.23 -20.97
CA PRO A 62 12.07 -1.64 -21.07
C PRO A 62 13.22 -2.58 -20.69
N ILE A 63 14.48 -2.17 -20.84
CA ILE A 63 15.65 -2.98 -20.49
C ILE A 63 15.75 -3.08 -18.96
N ASP A 64 15.72 -1.95 -18.25
CA ASP A 64 15.72 -1.92 -16.77
C ASP A 64 14.48 -2.64 -16.22
N GLN A 65 13.31 -2.43 -16.82
CA GLN A 65 12.07 -3.11 -16.39
C GLN A 65 12.18 -4.64 -16.49
N ARG A 66 12.76 -5.16 -17.59
CA ARG A 66 12.96 -6.59 -17.76
C ARG A 66 13.92 -7.16 -16.72
N GLU A 67 14.96 -6.42 -16.34
CA GLU A 67 15.87 -6.83 -15.27
C GLU A 67 15.17 -6.85 -13.91
N ARG A 68 14.31 -5.88 -13.64
CA ARG A 68 13.51 -5.84 -12.40
C ARG A 68 12.55 -7.02 -12.29
N PHE A 69 11.85 -7.35 -13.38
CA PHE A 69 10.95 -8.50 -13.40
C PHE A 69 11.69 -9.81 -13.17
N LYS A 70 12.88 -10.03 -13.79
CA LYS A 70 13.70 -11.20 -13.52
C LYS A 70 14.12 -11.32 -12.05
N ALA A 71 14.41 -10.20 -11.39
CA ALA A 71 14.71 -10.20 -9.97
C ALA A 71 13.46 -10.56 -9.12
N GLN A 72 12.29 -10.11 -9.52
CA GLN A 72 11.01 -10.46 -8.87
C GLN A 72 10.66 -11.94 -9.09
N ASP A 73 10.82 -12.49 -10.30
CA ASP A 73 10.62 -13.92 -10.57
C ASP A 73 11.52 -14.79 -9.66
N ALA A 74 12.77 -14.38 -9.44
CA ALA A 74 13.67 -15.09 -8.54
C ALA A 74 13.21 -15.05 -7.07
N LEU A 75 12.56 -13.97 -6.63
CA LEU A 75 11.95 -13.88 -5.30
C LEU A 75 10.71 -14.76 -5.20
N ALA A 76 9.86 -14.77 -6.23
CA ALA A 76 8.68 -15.64 -6.31
C ALA A 76 9.08 -17.13 -6.25
N ASP A 77 10.12 -17.53 -6.98
CA ASP A 77 10.68 -18.88 -6.97
C ASP A 77 11.25 -19.27 -5.59
N ALA A 78 11.70 -18.27 -4.81
CA ALA A 78 12.16 -18.46 -3.44
C ALA A 78 11.02 -18.50 -2.41
N GLY A 79 9.75 -18.32 -2.84
CA GLY A 79 8.55 -18.41 -2.01
C GLY A 79 7.97 -17.09 -1.53
N ASP A 80 8.37 -15.98 -2.12
CA ASP A 80 7.76 -14.66 -1.88
C ASP A 80 6.44 -14.54 -2.66
N GLU A 81 5.31 -14.62 -1.94
CA GLU A 81 3.97 -14.56 -2.52
C GLU A 81 3.59 -13.16 -3.03
N GLU A 82 4.29 -12.10 -2.60
CA GLU A 82 4.04 -10.72 -3.01
C GLU A 82 4.86 -10.31 -4.25
N ALA A 83 5.79 -11.16 -4.69
CA ALA A 83 6.64 -10.86 -5.83
C ALA A 83 5.84 -10.83 -7.14
N ASN A 84 6.13 -9.83 -7.98
CA ASN A 84 5.49 -9.68 -9.28
C ASN A 84 6.12 -10.63 -10.30
N HIS A 85 5.30 -11.30 -11.10
CA HIS A 85 5.77 -12.09 -12.23
C HIS A 85 6.04 -11.23 -13.46
N THR A 86 6.96 -11.71 -14.32
CA THR A 86 7.24 -11.06 -15.61
C THR A 86 5.99 -10.98 -16.46
N ASP A 87 5.65 -9.75 -16.90
CA ASP A 87 4.56 -9.46 -17.83
C ASP A 87 5.16 -9.04 -19.19
N GLU A 88 5.15 -9.96 -20.15
CA GLU A 88 5.68 -9.71 -21.49
C GLU A 88 4.82 -8.74 -22.30
N ASP A 89 3.51 -8.67 -22.06
CA ASP A 89 2.63 -7.71 -22.73
C ASP A 89 2.93 -6.29 -22.27
N PHE A 90 3.18 -6.11 -20.98
CA PHE A 90 3.62 -4.84 -20.41
C PHE A 90 5.00 -4.42 -20.97
N LEU A 91 5.96 -5.34 -21.04
CA LEU A 91 7.28 -5.06 -21.62
C LEU A 91 7.18 -4.67 -23.10
N ASN A 92 6.36 -5.37 -23.90
CA ASN A 92 6.11 -5.04 -25.29
C ASN A 92 5.49 -3.63 -25.43
N ALA A 93 4.58 -3.27 -24.54
CA ALA A 93 4.00 -1.92 -24.52
C ALA A 93 5.06 -0.84 -24.21
N LEU A 94 5.98 -1.10 -23.28
CA LEU A 94 7.10 -0.19 -22.99
C LEU A 94 8.05 -0.05 -24.19
N GLU A 95 8.32 -1.13 -24.94
CA GLU A 95 9.17 -1.11 -26.14
C GLU A 95 8.56 -0.27 -27.28
N ILE A 96 7.23 -0.23 -27.39
CA ILE A 96 6.53 0.65 -28.32
C ILE A 96 6.75 2.12 -27.95
N GLY A 97 6.80 2.41 -26.66
CA GLY A 97 7.19 3.70 -26.11
C GLY A 97 6.26 4.19 -25.00
N MET A 98 6.87 4.58 -23.88
CA MET A 98 6.21 5.27 -22.78
C MET A 98 6.91 6.60 -22.52
N PRO A 99 6.20 7.76 -22.62
CA PRO A 99 6.81 9.05 -22.30
C PRO A 99 7.14 9.13 -20.80
N PRO A 100 7.98 10.10 -20.37
CA PRO A 100 8.15 10.40 -18.96
C PRO A 100 6.80 10.66 -18.30
N THR A 101 6.45 9.84 -17.32
CA THR A 101 5.12 9.80 -16.69
C THR A 101 5.28 9.68 -15.19
N GLY A 102 4.45 10.37 -14.44
CA GLY A 102 4.25 10.15 -13.01
C GLY A 102 2.88 9.53 -12.78
N GLY A 103 2.84 8.53 -11.89
CA GLY A 103 1.61 7.88 -11.46
C GLY A 103 1.31 8.18 -10.00
N ILE A 104 0.03 8.22 -9.63
CA ILE A 104 -0.42 8.32 -8.25
C ILE A 104 -1.69 7.50 -8.03
N GLY A 105 -1.67 6.68 -6.98
CA GLY A 105 -2.85 5.97 -6.48
C GLY A 105 -3.32 6.60 -5.16
N TYR A 106 -4.59 6.96 -5.09
CA TYR A 106 -5.23 7.42 -3.87
C TYR A 106 -6.20 6.38 -3.31
N GLY A 107 -6.12 6.13 -2.01
CA GLY A 107 -7.15 5.40 -1.28
C GLY A 107 -8.39 6.28 -1.05
N ILE A 108 -9.29 6.34 -2.02
CA ILE A 108 -10.49 7.20 -1.93
C ILE A 108 -11.36 6.85 -0.73
N ASP A 109 -11.54 5.56 -0.45
CA ASP A 109 -12.30 5.11 0.72
C ASP A 109 -11.63 5.57 2.02
N ARG A 110 -10.31 5.45 2.14
CA ARG A 110 -9.54 5.96 3.29
C ARG A 110 -9.65 7.48 3.42
N LEU A 111 -9.63 8.20 2.30
CA LEU A 111 -9.84 9.66 2.30
C LEU A 111 -11.23 10.03 2.81
N VAL A 112 -12.27 9.33 2.35
CA VAL A 112 -13.64 9.53 2.82
C VAL A 112 -13.75 9.21 4.31
N MET A 113 -13.17 8.09 4.78
CA MET A 113 -13.11 7.74 6.19
C MET A 113 -12.51 8.87 7.04
N LEU A 114 -11.38 9.41 6.59
CA LEU A 114 -10.70 10.51 7.28
C LEU A 114 -11.57 11.77 7.34
N LEU A 115 -12.20 12.16 6.22
CA LEU A 115 -13.02 13.37 6.13
C LEU A 115 -14.36 13.27 6.87
N THR A 116 -14.89 12.06 7.06
CA THR A 116 -16.17 11.81 7.71
C THR A 116 -16.05 11.29 9.14
N ASP A 117 -14.81 11.14 9.65
CA ASP A 117 -14.52 10.53 10.96
C ASP A 117 -15.11 9.12 11.10
N SER A 118 -15.09 8.36 10.01
CA SER A 118 -15.59 6.97 9.96
C SER A 118 -14.50 5.98 10.33
N GLN A 119 -14.76 5.11 11.31
CA GLN A 119 -13.79 4.17 11.86
C GLN A 119 -13.59 2.92 10.99
N ALA A 120 -14.58 2.55 10.19
CA ALA A 120 -14.55 1.34 9.40
C ALA A 120 -14.85 1.62 7.92
N ILE A 121 -14.09 0.97 7.03
CA ILE A 121 -14.24 1.13 5.57
C ILE A 121 -15.67 0.76 5.09
N ARG A 122 -16.33 -0.19 5.72
CA ARG A 122 -17.72 -0.57 5.40
C ARG A 122 -18.72 0.57 5.57
N ASP A 123 -18.39 1.57 6.41
CA ASP A 123 -19.29 2.69 6.70
C ASP A 123 -19.27 3.75 5.58
N VAL A 124 -18.25 3.70 4.71
CA VAL A 124 -18.08 4.60 3.57
C VAL A 124 -18.32 3.91 2.22
N LEU A 125 -18.40 2.59 2.18
CA LEU A 125 -18.74 1.83 0.99
C LEU A 125 -20.25 1.82 0.74
N LEU A 126 -20.67 2.13 -0.50
CA LEU A 126 -22.10 2.10 -0.88
C LEU A 126 -22.68 0.67 -0.85
N PHE A 127 -21.86 -0.33 -1.23
CA PHE A 127 -22.25 -1.75 -1.30
C PHE A 127 -21.16 -2.63 -0.67
N PRO A 128 -20.99 -2.62 0.67
CA PRO A 128 -19.98 -3.43 1.33
C PRO A 128 -20.31 -4.91 1.20
N THR A 129 -19.28 -5.72 0.95
CA THR A 129 -19.44 -7.19 0.99
C THR A 129 -19.60 -7.63 2.43
N MET A 130 -20.75 -8.20 2.75
CA MET A 130 -21.09 -8.70 4.08
C MET A 130 -21.05 -10.22 4.11
N LYS A 131 -20.68 -10.81 5.26
CA LYS A 131 -20.86 -12.26 5.48
C LYS A 131 -22.34 -12.61 5.39
N SER A 132 -22.64 -13.73 4.74
CA SER A 132 -24.02 -14.24 4.69
C SER A 132 -24.50 -14.56 6.11
N LEU A 133 -25.71 -14.11 6.47
CA LEU A 133 -26.35 -14.43 7.75
C LEU A 133 -26.55 -15.94 7.97
N ASP A 134 -26.52 -16.74 6.90
CA ASP A 134 -26.63 -18.20 6.97
C ASP A 134 -25.29 -18.90 7.24
N ALA A 135 -24.14 -18.19 7.11
CA ALA A 135 -22.83 -18.75 7.42
C ALA A 135 -22.65 -18.97 8.93
N ASP A 136 -23.20 -18.08 9.76
CA ASP A 136 -23.13 -18.21 11.23
C ASP A 136 -23.98 -19.35 11.78
N LYS A 137 -25.05 -19.78 11.06
CA LYS A 137 -25.86 -20.95 11.45
C LYS A 137 -25.19 -22.30 11.16
N LYS A 138 -24.21 -22.33 10.24
CA LYS A 138 -23.44 -23.55 9.93
C LYS A 138 -22.24 -23.71 10.87
N SER A 139 -21.60 -22.67 11.32
CA SER A 139 -20.48 -22.73 12.27
C SER A 139 -20.96 -23.13 13.67
N ALA A 140 -22.12 -22.67 14.12
CA ALA A 140 -22.68 -23.03 15.41
C ALA A 140 -23.06 -24.53 15.56
N LYS A 141 -23.05 -25.32 14.48
CA LYS A 141 -23.32 -26.80 14.50
C LYS A 141 -22.07 -27.67 14.52
N SER A 142 -20.88 -27.12 14.37
CA SER A 142 -19.60 -27.86 14.34
C SER A 142 -18.66 -27.60 15.50
N GLU A 143 -18.95 -26.65 16.40
CA GLU A 143 -18.09 -26.34 17.54
C GLU A 143 -18.55 -27.07 18.82
N ASN A 144 -18.15 -28.32 18.91
CA ASN A 144 -17.94 -28.95 20.19
C ASN A 144 -16.54 -29.59 20.19
N SER A 145 -15.50 -28.76 20.20
CA SER A 145 -14.12 -29.08 20.65
C SER A 145 -13.22 -27.82 20.62
N THR A 146 -12.96 -27.31 21.80
CA THR A 146 -11.74 -26.61 22.29
C THR A 146 -10.80 -25.90 21.28
N SER A 147 -10.79 -24.56 21.30
CA SER A 147 -9.55 -23.80 21.67
C SER A 147 -9.86 -22.31 21.77
N THR A 148 -9.47 -21.74 22.91
CA THR A 148 -9.45 -20.33 23.25
C THR A 148 -8.44 -19.56 22.39
N ALA A 149 -8.95 -18.74 21.46
CA ALA A 149 -8.21 -17.59 20.96
C ALA A 149 -9.04 -16.35 21.30
N ALA A 150 -8.45 -15.41 22.03
CA ALA A 150 -9.07 -14.14 22.36
C ALA A 150 -9.30 -13.32 21.08
N PRO A 151 -10.38 -12.51 20.99
CA PRO A 151 -10.57 -11.63 19.87
C PRO A 151 -9.47 -10.54 19.91
N GLU A 152 -8.78 -10.35 18.79
CA GLU A 152 -7.94 -9.18 18.57
C GLU A 152 -8.80 -7.93 18.78
N LYS A 153 -8.36 -7.07 19.66
CA LYS A 153 -9.00 -5.77 19.89
C LYS A 153 -8.76 -4.93 18.65
N GLU A 154 -9.81 -4.60 17.91
CA GLU A 154 -9.78 -3.49 16.96
C GLU A 154 -9.31 -2.25 17.75
N GLU A 155 -8.13 -1.72 17.41
CA GLU A 155 -7.65 -0.47 17.97
C GLU A 155 -8.56 0.65 17.47
N VAL A 156 -9.26 1.28 18.37
CA VAL A 156 -10.09 2.45 18.08
C VAL A 156 -9.17 3.62 17.79
N ILE A 157 -9.19 4.08 16.53
CA ILE A 157 -8.38 5.19 16.05
C ILE A 157 -8.98 6.50 16.57
N ASP A 158 -8.18 7.29 17.27
CA ASP A 158 -8.59 8.58 17.86
C ASP A 158 -8.19 9.74 16.93
N PHE A 159 -9.10 10.15 16.05
CA PHE A 159 -8.93 11.27 15.11
C PHE A 159 -8.73 12.63 15.80
N SER A 160 -9.08 12.79 17.08
CA SER A 160 -8.88 14.04 17.80
C SER A 160 -7.42 14.45 17.96
N LYS A 161 -6.50 13.51 17.73
CA LYS A 161 -5.05 13.72 17.80
C LYS A 161 -4.42 14.21 16.48
N VAL A 162 -5.16 14.17 15.38
CA VAL A 162 -4.68 14.64 14.08
C VAL A 162 -4.80 16.15 14.01
N LYS A 163 -3.67 16.85 14.04
CA LYS A 163 -3.64 18.32 13.80
C LYS A 163 -3.42 18.55 12.31
N VAL A 164 -4.40 19.12 11.65
CA VAL A 164 -4.28 19.61 10.27
C VAL A 164 -3.70 21.01 10.34
N GLU A 165 -2.39 21.17 10.19
CA GLU A 165 -1.81 22.48 9.93
C GLU A 165 -2.01 22.82 8.45
N PRO A 166 -2.33 24.10 8.10
CA PRO A 166 -2.51 24.48 6.71
C PRO A 166 -1.19 24.26 5.94
N LEU A 167 -1.24 23.46 4.89
CA LEU A 167 -0.11 23.09 4.02
C LEU A 167 0.39 24.25 3.14
N PHE A 168 -0.21 25.42 3.26
CA PHE A 168 0.13 26.62 2.49
C PHE A 168 0.43 27.79 3.43
N GLU A 169 1.70 27.97 3.78
CA GLU A 169 2.19 29.31 4.07
C GLU A 169 2.48 29.97 2.73
N GLU A 170 2.00 31.21 2.60
CA GLU A 170 1.98 32.06 1.40
C GLU A 170 3.31 32.01 0.60
N PHE A 171 3.18 31.80 -0.72
CA PHE A 171 4.18 32.14 -1.70
C PHE A 171 4.10 33.65 -2.03
#